data_fdde5cee9eda33a176b48445257fdbc1
#
_entry.id   fdde5cee9eda33a176b48445257fdbc1
#
_cell.length_a   1.000
_cell.length_b   1.000
_cell.length_c   1.000
_cell.angle_alpha   90.00
_cell.angle_beta   90.00
_cell.angle_gamma   90.00
#
_symmetry.space_group_name_H-M   'P 1'
#
loop_
_entity.id
_entity.type
_entity.pdbx_description
1 polymer ?
#
loop_
_entity_poly.entity_id
_entity_poly.type
_entity_poly.pdbx_seq_one_letter_code
_entity_poly.pdbx_strand_id
1 'polypeptide(L)'
;MIRHFFAAFAAVTVFSLAVSGCRTASLASPEPSEDQPAGRLRILTIGTADSGGTMYPVGKAIAQAISQADASITVNLSASEGSVSNALALQNGEIDLGLVSGDVAYAALNGQQEFEGAPCRDLRVIAAVYPSLSNWIAPSSLGISYVHELKGRRIAIGPQDSSTALSARIVLDAAGITETNSILKNDGLGSGSEGILSGSLDAVHGFAGVPISGFSQLADAMPCTILRYTDQELDSILSENYFYYRDVIPAKTYPGQDRDVDTFGIKCLLCVDQDMDEGLVYELTSILYENAGSLGRQHPSLFAMSRDRFMCSALPIPLHPGAERFY
;
A
#
# COMPACT_ATOMS: atom_id res chain seq x y z
N MET A 1 -58.33 -9.27 -53.57
CA MET A 1 -58.68 -8.36 -54.66
C MET A 1 -57.44 -7.67 -55.13
N ILE A 2 -56.79 -8.17 -56.15
CA ILE A 2 -56.88 -7.71 -57.53
C ILE A 2 -56.12 -6.39 -57.76
N ARG A 3 -55.03 -6.52 -58.43
CA ARG A 3 -54.59 -6.07 -59.79
C ARG A 3 -53.71 -4.78 -59.73
N HIS A 4 -52.74 -4.56 -60.47
CA HIS A 4 -52.03 -4.97 -61.70
C HIS A 4 -51.02 -3.85 -62.01
N PHE A 5 -49.78 -4.22 -62.41
CA PHE A 5 -49.12 -3.93 -63.71
C PHE A 5 -48.94 -2.46 -64.08
N PHE A 6 -47.73 -2.00 -64.37
CA PHE A 6 -47.15 -2.01 -65.72
C PHE A 6 -45.69 -1.51 -65.74
N ALA A 7 -44.92 -2.18 -66.54
CA ALA A 7 -43.55 -1.84 -66.94
C ALA A 7 -43.56 -0.91 -68.13
N ALA A 8 -42.57 -0.10 -68.33
CA ALA A 8 -42.23 0.47 -69.65
C ALA A 8 -40.71 0.71 -69.77
N PHE A 9 -40.19 0.13 -70.82
CA PHE A 9 -38.85 0.21 -71.42
C PHE A 9 -38.74 1.42 -72.31
N ALA A 10 -37.55 2.09 -72.44
CA ALA A 10 -36.99 2.71 -73.70
C ALA A 10 -35.63 3.35 -73.28
N ALA A 11 -34.53 2.89 -73.72
CA ALA A 11 -33.76 2.93 -74.93
C ALA A 11 -32.99 4.26 -75.17
N VAL A 12 -31.66 4.12 -74.92
CA VAL A 12 -30.51 4.57 -75.78
C VAL A 12 -30.53 5.97 -76.42
N THR A 13 -29.54 6.78 -76.02
CA THR A 13 -28.71 7.44 -77.10
C THR A 13 -27.31 7.79 -76.52
N VAL A 14 -26.31 7.33 -77.25
CA VAL A 14 -24.87 7.64 -77.08
C VAL A 14 -24.60 9.03 -77.61
N PHE A 15 -23.91 9.89 -76.87
CA PHE A 15 -23.25 11.05 -77.47
C PHE A 15 -21.85 11.17 -76.91
N SER A 16 -20.86 10.86 -77.69
CA SER A 16 -19.45 11.09 -77.45
C SER A 16 -19.10 12.54 -77.74
N LEU A 17 -18.55 13.24 -76.76
CA LEU A 17 -17.82 14.50 -76.98
C LEU A 17 -16.58 14.51 -76.12
N ALA A 18 -15.44 14.42 -76.80
CA ALA A 18 -14.14 14.66 -76.21
C ALA A 18 -13.90 16.16 -76.00
N VAL A 19 -13.51 16.58 -74.79
CA VAL A 19 -12.89 17.89 -74.58
C VAL A 19 -11.73 17.73 -73.57
N SER A 20 -10.63 18.28 -74.01
CA SER A 20 -9.32 18.39 -73.42
C SER A 20 -9.26 18.85 -71.98
N GLY A 21 -8.37 18.24 -71.24
CA GLY A 21 -7.33 18.77 -70.35
C GLY A 21 -7.67 19.86 -69.33
N CYS A 22 -7.85 19.41 -68.06
CA CYS A 22 -7.36 20.21 -66.92
C CYS A 22 -6.82 19.24 -65.84
N ARG A 23 -5.52 19.31 -65.64
CA ARG A 23 -4.89 18.66 -64.46
C ARG A 23 -5.40 19.35 -63.19
N THR A 24 -6.34 18.73 -62.50
CA THR A 24 -6.65 19.06 -61.11
C THR A 24 -5.75 18.21 -60.26
N ALA A 25 -4.92 18.87 -59.43
CA ALA A 25 -4.13 18.24 -58.40
C ALA A 25 -5.10 17.51 -57.45
N SER A 26 -4.97 16.18 -57.39
CA SER A 26 -5.64 15.35 -56.39
C SER A 26 -5.05 15.70 -55.05
N LEU A 27 -5.81 16.38 -54.21
CA LEU A 27 -5.54 16.43 -52.77
C LEU A 27 -5.73 15.01 -52.26
N ALA A 28 -4.61 14.32 -51.98
CA ALA A 28 -4.62 13.06 -51.26
C ALA A 28 -5.28 13.32 -49.90
N SER A 29 -6.41 12.72 -49.68
CA SER A 29 -6.98 12.58 -48.34
C SER A 29 -5.91 11.88 -47.46
N PRO A 30 -5.64 12.35 -46.24
CA PRO A 30 -4.75 11.59 -45.34
C PRO A 30 -5.38 10.21 -45.16
N GLU A 31 -4.60 9.18 -45.45
CA GLU A 31 -4.93 7.82 -45.04
C GLU A 31 -5.16 7.84 -43.52
N PRO A 32 -6.17 7.10 -42.99
CA PRO A 32 -6.31 6.93 -41.55
C PRO A 32 -5.01 6.32 -41.03
N SER A 33 -4.35 6.99 -40.12
CA SER A 33 -3.22 6.43 -39.39
C SER A 33 -3.61 5.04 -38.88
N GLU A 34 -2.80 4.05 -39.21
CA GLU A 34 -2.93 2.69 -38.66
C GLU A 34 -3.22 2.80 -37.15
N ASP A 35 -4.33 2.18 -36.75
CA ASP A 35 -4.69 1.97 -35.34
C ASP A 35 -3.45 1.53 -34.56
N GLN A 36 -2.96 2.37 -33.69
CA GLN A 36 -2.13 1.88 -32.60
C GLN A 36 -2.99 0.81 -31.90
N PRO A 37 -2.49 -0.42 -31.69
CA PRO A 37 -3.26 -1.44 -31.02
C PRO A 37 -3.67 -0.87 -29.66
N ALA A 38 -4.97 -0.75 -29.43
CA ALA A 38 -5.52 -0.36 -28.14
C ALA A 38 -4.84 -1.24 -27.09
N GLY A 39 -4.06 -0.63 -26.20
CA GLY A 39 -3.23 -1.33 -25.23
C GLY A 39 -4.09 -2.37 -24.52
N ARG A 40 -3.63 -3.62 -24.47
CA ARG A 40 -4.35 -4.71 -23.81
C ARG A 40 -4.59 -4.30 -22.35
N LEU A 41 -5.87 -4.22 -21.96
CA LEU A 41 -6.25 -3.92 -20.58
C LEU A 41 -5.52 -4.86 -19.61
N ARG A 42 -4.76 -4.29 -18.69
CA ARG A 42 -4.06 -5.02 -17.63
C ARG A 42 -4.84 -4.85 -16.34
N ILE A 43 -5.16 -5.96 -15.70
CA ILE A 43 -5.83 -5.97 -14.40
C ILE A 43 -4.81 -6.49 -13.39
N LEU A 44 -4.47 -5.65 -12.42
CA LEU A 44 -3.55 -5.97 -11.34
C LEU A 44 -4.31 -6.03 -10.01
N THR A 45 -3.81 -6.80 -9.07
CA THR A 45 -4.34 -6.89 -7.71
C THR A 45 -3.28 -6.44 -6.72
N ILE A 46 -3.61 -5.47 -5.84
CA ILE A 46 -2.73 -5.03 -4.76
C ILE A 46 -3.19 -5.58 -3.41
N GLY A 47 -2.31 -6.33 -2.74
CA GLY A 47 -2.50 -6.79 -1.36
C GLY A 47 -2.32 -5.63 -0.38
N THR A 48 -3.29 -5.49 0.52
CA THR A 48 -3.34 -4.44 1.55
C THR A 48 -3.42 -5.05 2.94
N ALA A 49 -4.27 -4.52 3.83
CA ALA A 49 -4.55 -5.08 5.15
C ALA A 49 -5.95 -4.64 5.63
N ASP A 50 -6.21 -4.79 6.93
CA ASP A 50 -7.41 -4.31 7.60
C ASP A 50 -7.70 -2.82 7.30
N SER A 51 -8.95 -2.50 7.05
CA SER A 51 -9.43 -1.14 6.73
C SER A 51 -9.23 -0.12 7.87
N GLY A 52 -9.10 -0.58 9.11
CA GLY A 52 -8.74 0.26 10.26
C GLY A 52 -7.26 0.67 10.30
N GLY A 53 -6.42 0.02 9.47
CA GLY A 53 -4.99 0.32 9.34
C GLY A 53 -4.67 1.31 8.23
N THR A 54 -3.38 1.49 7.96
CA THR A 54 -2.86 2.43 6.95
C THR A 54 -2.72 1.78 5.57
N MET A 55 -2.45 0.48 5.48
CA MET A 55 -2.22 -0.20 4.20
C MET A 55 -3.42 -0.12 3.26
N TYR A 56 -4.64 -0.24 3.79
CA TYR A 56 -5.84 -0.20 2.97
C TYR A 56 -6.07 1.15 2.29
N PRO A 57 -6.14 2.31 3.00
CA PRO A 57 -6.29 3.61 2.37
C PRO A 57 -5.10 3.98 1.47
N VAL A 58 -3.87 3.59 1.83
CA VAL A 58 -2.67 3.78 1.00
C VAL A 58 -2.75 2.96 -0.29
N GLY A 59 -3.07 1.68 -0.21
CA GLY A 59 -3.25 0.83 -1.39
C GLY A 59 -4.33 1.36 -2.32
N LYS A 60 -5.43 1.89 -1.76
CA LYS A 60 -6.49 2.56 -2.53
C LYS A 60 -5.97 3.80 -3.25
N ALA A 61 -5.19 4.65 -2.58
CA ALA A 61 -4.60 5.83 -3.19
C ALA A 61 -3.64 5.48 -4.33
N ILE A 62 -2.79 4.47 -4.13
CA ILE A 62 -1.86 3.95 -5.15
C ILE A 62 -2.64 3.39 -6.35
N ALA A 63 -3.63 2.53 -6.11
CA ALA A 63 -4.46 1.94 -7.16
C ALA A 63 -5.16 3.02 -8.01
N GLN A 64 -5.71 4.04 -7.36
CA GLN A 64 -6.34 5.17 -8.04
C GLN A 64 -5.34 5.99 -8.86
N ALA A 65 -4.15 6.28 -8.32
CA ALA A 65 -3.13 7.02 -9.02
C ALA A 65 -2.66 6.29 -10.28
N ILE A 66 -2.45 4.98 -10.22
CA ILE A 66 -2.06 4.15 -11.36
C ILE A 66 -3.18 4.16 -12.43
N SER A 67 -4.41 3.84 -12.06
CA SER A 67 -5.52 3.77 -13.02
C SER A 67 -5.93 5.12 -13.61
N GLN A 68 -5.61 6.24 -12.92
CA GLN A 68 -5.81 7.59 -13.46
C GLN A 68 -4.69 8.03 -14.40
N ALA A 69 -3.46 7.58 -14.18
CA ALA A 69 -2.31 7.90 -15.03
C ALA A 69 -2.32 7.08 -16.33
N ASP A 70 -2.69 5.80 -16.25
CA ASP A 70 -2.85 4.94 -17.41
C ASP A 70 -4.20 4.18 -17.35
N ALA A 71 -5.14 4.55 -18.22
CA ALA A 71 -6.45 3.94 -18.32
C ALA A 71 -6.43 2.47 -18.83
N SER A 72 -5.30 1.99 -19.34
CA SER A 72 -5.11 0.58 -19.71
C SER A 72 -4.76 -0.31 -18.48
N ILE A 73 -4.47 0.29 -17.32
CA ILE A 73 -4.15 -0.43 -16.09
C ILE A 73 -5.28 -0.21 -15.06
N THR A 74 -5.89 -1.30 -14.63
CA THR A 74 -6.84 -1.32 -13.52
C THR A 74 -6.21 -2.04 -12.34
N VAL A 75 -6.25 -1.44 -11.14
CA VAL A 75 -5.71 -2.06 -9.92
C VAL A 75 -6.85 -2.33 -8.94
N ASN A 76 -7.08 -3.59 -8.64
CA ASN A 76 -8.04 -4.06 -7.64
C ASN A 76 -7.38 -4.15 -6.26
N LEU A 77 -8.15 -3.95 -5.20
CA LEU A 77 -7.69 -4.10 -3.82
C LEU A 77 -8.01 -5.49 -3.30
N SER A 78 -7.04 -6.14 -2.67
CA SER A 78 -7.22 -7.35 -1.87
C SER A 78 -6.90 -7.05 -0.41
N ALA A 79 -7.86 -7.23 0.47
CA ALA A 79 -7.65 -7.13 1.91
C ALA A 79 -6.99 -8.41 2.43
N SER A 80 -6.09 -8.28 3.40
CA SER A 80 -5.39 -9.40 4.04
C SER A 80 -5.15 -9.13 5.53
N GLU A 81 -4.47 -10.02 6.20
CA GLU A 81 -4.02 -9.80 7.58
C GLU A 81 -2.77 -8.90 7.67
N GLY A 82 -2.09 -8.65 6.55
CA GLY A 82 -0.95 -7.72 6.49
C GLY A 82 0.26 -8.26 5.73
N SER A 83 1.45 -7.85 6.18
CA SER A 83 2.70 -8.01 5.42
C SER A 83 3.08 -9.46 5.14
N VAL A 84 2.93 -10.36 6.11
CA VAL A 84 3.28 -11.80 5.92
C VAL A 84 2.35 -12.42 4.88
N SER A 85 1.03 -12.21 5.04
CA SER A 85 0.03 -12.69 4.07
C SER A 85 0.29 -12.14 2.66
N ASN A 86 0.66 -10.85 2.55
CA ASN A 86 0.95 -10.22 1.26
C ASN A 86 2.22 -10.79 0.60
N ALA A 87 3.28 -11.03 1.39
CA ALA A 87 4.51 -11.62 0.87
C ALA A 87 4.29 -13.05 0.35
N LEU A 88 3.53 -13.86 1.08
CA LEU A 88 3.15 -15.21 0.66
C LEU A 88 2.22 -15.19 -0.58
N ALA A 89 1.26 -14.27 -0.63
CA ALA A 89 0.35 -14.12 -1.77
C ALA A 89 1.09 -13.68 -3.05
N LEU A 90 2.12 -12.82 -2.94
CA LEU A 90 3.02 -12.48 -4.05
C LEU A 90 3.78 -13.73 -4.53
N GLN A 91 4.39 -14.48 -3.62
CA GLN A 91 5.13 -15.71 -3.95
C GLN A 91 4.25 -16.75 -4.64
N ASN A 92 2.99 -16.84 -4.25
CA ASN A 92 2.02 -17.78 -4.83
C ASN A 92 1.39 -17.27 -6.14
N GLY A 93 1.65 -16.03 -6.56
CA GLY A 93 1.01 -15.41 -7.72
C GLY A 93 -0.50 -15.12 -7.51
N GLU A 94 -0.95 -14.99 -6.27
CA GLU A 94 -2.34 -14.68 -5.91
C GLU A 94 -2.64 -13.18 -6.02
N ILE A 95 -1.60 -12.35 -5.88
CA ILE A 95 -1.63 -10.89 -6.08
C ILE A 95 -0.42 -10.45 -6.91
N ASP A 96 -0.53 -9.31 -7.59
CA ASP A 96 0.53 -8.77 -8.45
C ASP A 96 1.41 -7.75 -7.72
N LEU A 97 0.82 -6.97 -6.82
CA LEU A 97 1.43 -5.94 -6.01
C LEU A 97 1.13 -6.22 -4.54
N GLY A 98 2.05 -5.95 -3.64
CA GLY A 98 1.81 -6.16 -2.20
C GLY A 98 2.43 -5.06 -1.35
N LEU A 99 1.67 -4.54 -0.38
CA LEU A 99 2.23 -3.68 0.66
C LEU A 99 2.86 -4.56 1.74
N VAL A 100 4.17 -4.44 1.92
CA VAL A 100 4.96 -5.27 2.84
C VAL A 100 5.85 -4.38 3.70
N SER A 101 5.83 -4.58 5.01
CA SER A 101 6.75 -3.90 5.92
C SER A 101 8.19 -4.39 5.69
N GLY A 102 9.17 -3.51 5.84
CA GLY A 102 10.55 -3.82 5.49
C GLY A 102 11.19 -4.94 6.31
N ASP A 103 10.79 -5.11 7.57
CA ASP A 103 11.21 -6.21 8.45
C ASP A 103 10.70 -7.57 7.92
N VAL A 104 9.43 -7.63 7.58
CA VAL A 104 8.82 -8.82 6.97
C VAL A 104 9.41 -9.10 5.59
N ALA A 105 9.62 -8.07 4.76
CA ALA A 105 10.25 -8.23 3.46
C ALA A 105 11.68 -8.81 3.58
N TYR A 106 12.45 -8.36 4.57
CA TYR A 106 13.77 -8.89 4.87
C TYR A 106 13.69 -10.35 5.34
N ALA A 107 12.80 -10.65 6.29
CA ALA A 107 12.59 -12.01 6.79
C ALA A 107 12.14 -12.95 5.66
N ALA A 108 11.22 -12.51 4.80
CA ALA A 108 10.71 -13.29 3.67
C ALA A 108 11.82 -13.65 2.68
N LEU A 109 12.63 -12.68 2.26
CA LEU A 109 13.72 -12.92 1.32
C LEU A 109 14.76 -13.89 1.88
N ASN A 110 15.08 -13.80 3.18
CA ASN A 110 16.12 -14.57 3.85
C ASN A 110 15.63 -15.89 4.47
N GLY A 111 14.33 -16.20 4.40
CA GLY A 111 13.76 -17.43 4.98
C GLY A 111 13.87 -17.45 6.50
N GLN A 112 13.53 -16.35 7.16
CA GLN A 112 13.56 -16.20 8.61
C GLN A 112 12.13 -16.13 9.17
N GLN A 113 11.96 -16.43 10.44
CA GLN A 113 10.66 -16.37 11.16
C GLN A 113 9.59 -17.22 10.45
N GLU A 114 8.45 -16.64 10.07
CA GLU A 114 7.35 -17.32 9.40
C GLU A 114 7.72 -17.90 8.04
N PHE A 115 8.88 -17.51 7.49
CA PHE A 115 9.37 -17.98 6.18
C PHE A 115 10.46 -19.05 6.29
N GLU A 116 10.69 -19.63 7.47
CA GLU A 116 11.64 -20.73 7.64
C GLU A 116 11.27 -21.92 6.75
N GLY A 117 12.22 -22.34 5.92
CA GLY A 117 12.03 -23.44 4.97
C GLY A 117 11.31 -23.09 3.66
N ALA A 118 10.70 -21.88 3.56
CA ALA A 118 10.00 -21.41 2.36
C ALA A 118 10.28 -19.90 2.10
N PRO A 119 11.53 -19.50 1.80
CA PRO A 119 11.87 -18.10 1.56
C PRO A 119 11.25 -17.56 0.27
N CYS A 120 10.76 -16.33 0.32
CA CYS A 120 10.26 -15.59 -0.85
C CYS A 120 11.43 -14.92 -1.59
N ARG A 121 12.25 -15.71 -2.29
CA ARG A 121 13.51 -15.26 -2.92
C ARG A 121 13.31 -14.29 -4.07
N ASP A 122 12.15 -14.29 -4.67
CA ASP A 122 11.79 -13.50 -5.85
C ASP A 122 11.08 -12.19 -5.49
N LEU A 123 10.97 -11.88 -4.19
CA LEU A 123 10.39 -10.63 -3.71
C LEU A 123 11.30 -9.43 -4.05
N ARG A 124 10.74 -8.41 -4.70
CA ARG A 124 11.43 -7.18 -5.11
C ARG A 124 10.62 -5.95 -4.76
N VAL A 125 11.30 -4.81 -4.63
CA VAL A 125 10.69 -3.52 -4.29
C VAL A 125 10.46 -2.68 -5.54
N ILE A 126 9.29 -2.08 -5.66
CA ILE A 126 9.03 -0.96 -6.57
C ILE A 126 9.43 0.35 -5.89
N ALA A 127 8.91 0.57 -4.68
CA ALA A 127 9.13 1.80 -3.92
C ALA A 127 8.91 1.59 -2.43
N ALA A 128 9.62 2.33 -1.58
CA ALA A 128 9.15 2.61 -0.23
C ALA A 128 8.03 3.65 -0.29
N VAL A 129 6.95 3.43 0.43
CA VAL A 129 5.73 4.25 0.33
C VAL A 129 5.49 5.11 1.56
N TYR A 130 5.73 4.61 2.76
CA TYR A 130 5.63 5.39 3.99
C TYR A 130 6.47 4.76 5.12
N PRO A 131 6.80 5.53 6.19
CA PRO A 131 7.32 4.94 7.42
C PRO A 131 6.20 4.29 8.22
N SER A 132 6.33 3.00 8.53
CA SER A 132 5.53 2.33 9.57
C SER A 132 6.15 2.65 10.91
N LEU A 133 5.38 3.21 11.83
CA LEU A 133 5.82 3.59 13.16
C LEU A 133 5.14 2.74 14.23
N SER A 134 5.86 2.41 15.30
CA SER A 134 5.27 1.72 16.44
C SER A 134 4.38 2.69 17.22
N ASN A 135 3.10 2.39 17.29
CA ASN A 135 2.08 3.17 17.97
C ASN A 135 1.36 2.31 19.00
N TRP A 136 1.19 2.82 20.20
CA TRP A 136 0.39 2.19 21.23
C TRP A 136 -0.66 3.18 21.71
N ILE A 137 -1.92 2.80 21.70
CA ILE A 137 -3.04 3.63 22.15
C ILE A 137 -3.79 2.93 23.28
N ALA A 138 -4.15 3.71 24.30
CA ALA A 138 -4.94 3.25 25.43
C ALA A 138 -5.90 4.35 25.90
N PRO A 139 -7.04 4.01 26.57
CA PRO A 139 -7.90 5.01 27.19
C PRO A 139 -7.15 5.82 28.25
N SER A 140 -7.26 7.14 28.23
CA SER A 140 -6.61 8.02 29.22
C SER A 140 -7.08 7.75 30.66
N SER A 141 -8.25 7.15 30.84
CA SER A 141 -8.77 6.73 32.14
C SER A 141 -7.95 5.66 32.84
N LEU A 142 -7.09 4.92 32.11
CA LEU A 142 -6.18 3.95 32.71
C LEU A 142 -5.00 4.60 33.46
N GLY A 143 -4.71 5.88 33.21
CA GLY A 143 -3.66 6.64 33.88
C GLY A 143 -2.24 6.18 33.57
N ILE A 144 -2.03 5.44 32.48
CA ILE A 144 -0.73 4.95 32.02
C ILE A 144 -0.16 5.84 30.91
N SER A 145 1.15 5.91 30.82
CA SER A 145 1.88 6.75 29.86
C SER A 145 2.97 6.01 29.10
N TYR A 146 3.39 4.84 29.58
CA TYR A 146 4.48 4.06 29.00
C TYR A 146 4.04 2.64 28.65
N VAL A 147 4.70 2.05 27.66
CA VAL A 147 4.36 0.70 27.17
C VAL A 147 4.58 -0.37 28.26
N HIS A 148 5.64 -0.28 29.07
CA HIS A 148 5.88 -1.24 30.14
C HIS A 148 4.77 -1.27 31.22
N GLU A 149 3.94 -0.22 31.32
CA GLU A 149 2.80 -0.17 32.25
C GLU A 149 1.59 -1.00 31.77
N LEU A 150 1.70 -1.61 30.57
CA LEU A 150 0.69 -2.53 30.02
C LEU A 150 0.70 -3.92 30.66
N LYS A 151 1.63 -4.20 31.55
CA LYS A 151 1.68 -5.48 32.27
C LYS A 151 0.37 -5.73 33.04
N GLY A 152 -0.19 -6.93 32.87
CA GLY A 152 -1.47 -7.31 33.47
C GLY A 152 -2.71 -6.85 32.66
N ARG A 153 -2.52 -6.26 31.50
CA ARG A 153 -3.61 -5.72 30.67
C ARG A 153 -4.02 -6.68 29.54
N ARG A 154 -5.15 -6.35 28.91
CA ARG A 154 -5.69 -7.00 27.69
C ARG A 154 -5.27 -6.16 26.50
N ILE A 155 -4.42 -6.73 25.67
CA ILE A 155 -3.70 -5.98 24.63
C ILE A 155 -3.98 -6.59 23.26
N ALA A 156 -4.46 -5.81 22.29
CA ALA A 156 -4.46 -6.20 20.89
C ALA A 156 -3.07 -5.94 20.30
N ILE A 157 -2.45 -6.99 19.76
CA ILE A 157 -1.09 -6.96 19.21
C ILE A 157 -1.05 -7.03 17.69
N GLY A 158 -2.20 -7.04 17.02
CA GLY A 158 -2.32 -7.19 15.56
C GLY A 158 -2.60 -8.61 15.11
N PRO A 159 -3.07 -8.80 13.87
CA PRO A 159 -3.26 -10.11 13.27
C PRO A 159 -1.98 -10.93 13.31
N GLN A 160 -2.10 -12.26 13.40
CA GLN A 160 -0.96 -13.14 13.57
C GLN A 160 0.08 -12.99 12.46
N ASP A 161 -0.37 -12.90 11.21
CA ASP A 161 0.48 -12.82 10.01
C ASP A 161 0.73 -11.36 9.58
N SER A 162 1.02 -10.48 10.55
CA SER A 162 1.26 -9.07 10.34
C SER A 162 2.57 -8.57 10.96
N SER A 163 3.17 -7.53 10.35
CA SER A 163 4.29 -6.80 10.97
C SER A 163 3.90 -6.14 12.29
N THR A 164 2.62 -5.83 12.49
CA THR A 164 2.10 -5.31 13.76
C THR A 164 2.28 -6.34 14.89
N ALA A 165 1.93 -7.62 14.65
CA ALA A 165 2.13 -8.67 15.65
C ALA A 165 3.62 -8.92 15.91
N LEU A 166 4.43 -8.94 14.86
CA LEU A 166 5.88 -9.12 14.97
C LEU A 166 6.51 -8.02 15.84
N SER A 167 6.29 -6.75 15.49
CA SER A 167 6.86 -5.62 16.25
C SER A 167 6.29 -5.51 17.68
N ALA A 168 5.01 -5.88 17.88
CA ALA A 168 4.44 -5.94 19.24
C ALA A 168 5.17 -6.94 20.12
N ARG A 169 5.46 -8.14 19.60
CA ARG A 169 6.18 -9.19 20.36
C ARG A 169 7.58 -8.73 20.77
N ILE A 170 8.32 -8.09 19.86
CA ILE A 170 9.64 -7.51 20.15
C ILE A 170 9.54 -6.49 21.31
N VAL A 171 8.56 -5.58 21.25
CA VAL A 171 8.37 -4.55 22.27
C VAL A 171 7.95 -5.13 23.60
N LEU A 172 6.99 -6.04 23.61
CA LEU A 172 6.44 -6.64 24.82
C LEU A 172 7.49 -7.52 25.53
N ASP A 173 8.32 -8.24 24.76
CA ASP A 173 9.43 -9.02 25.29
C ASP A 173 10.46 -8.13 26.00
N ALA A 174 10.86 -7.02 25.34
CA ALA A 174 11.74 -6.01 25.94
C ALA A 174 11.15 -5.38 27.20
N ALA A 175 9.82 -5.25 27.31
CA ALA A 175 9.10 -4.75 28.47
C ALA A 175 8.80 -5.83 29.55
N GLY A 176 9.17 -7.09 29.31
CA GLY A 176 8.87 -8.22 30.21
C GLY A 176 7.37 -8.53 30.29
N ILE A 177 6.63 -8.28 29.22
CA ILE A 177 5.19 -8.55 29.09
C ILE A 177 5.00 -9.80 28.23
N THR A 178 4.37 -10.82 28.80
CA THR A 178 4.20 -12.13 28.17
C THR A 178 2.76 -12.61 28.31
N GLU A 179 2.41 -13.68 27.60
CA GLU A 179 1.11 -14.34 27.73
C GLU A 179 0.85 -14.93 29.12
N THR A 180 1.89 -15.11 29.95
CA THR A 180 1.74 -15.57 31.34
C THR A 180 1.35 -14.46 32.31
N ASN A 181 1.59 -13.20 31.96
CA ASN A 181 1.31 -12.04 32.83
C ASN A 181 0.38 -11.00 32.21
N SER A 182 -0.10 -11.20 30.98
CA SER A 182 -1.02 -10.31 30.27
C SER A 182 -1.88 -11.11 29.29
N ILE A 183 -2.97 -10.55 28.83
CA ILE A 183 -3.82 -11.18 27.81
C ILE A 183 -3.51 -10.54 26.47
N LEU A 184 -2.85 -11.29 25.57
CA LEU A 184 -2.51 -10.86 24.23
C LEU A 184 -3.53 -11.41 23.24
N LYS A 185 -4.05 -10.55 22.35
CA LYS A 185 -5.02 -10.90 21.33
C LYS A 185 -4.57 -10.46 19.94
N ASN A 186 -4.78 -11.31 18.94
CA ASN A 186 -4.44 -11.03 17.56
C ASN A 186 -5.55 -10.27 16.81
N ASP A 187 -6.13 -9.26 17.47
CA ASP A 187 -7.12 -8.37 16.84
C ASP A 187 -6.42 -7.34 15.95
N GLY A 188 -7.03 -7.04 14.79
CA GLY A 188 -6.57 -6.00 13.86
C GLY A 188 -6.77 -4.59 14.42
N LEU A 189 -6.30 -3.58 13.68
CA LEU A 189 -6.35 -2.18 14.14
C LEU A 189 -7.77 -1.65 14.29
N GLY A 190 -8.68 -2.05 13.41
CA GLY A 190 -10.10 -1.71 13.49
C GLY A 190 -10.78 -2.41 14.66
N SER A 191 -10.75 -3.74 14.68
CA SER A 191 -11.37 -4.55 15.74
C SER A 191 -10.76 -4.30 17.13
N GLY A 192 -9.45 -4.06 17.19
CA GLY A 192 -8.77 -3.66 18.42
C GLY A 192 -9.29 -2.33 18.97
N SER A 193 -9.49 -1.32 18.11
CA SER A 193 -10.06 -0.03 18.50
C SER A 193 -11.52 -0.18 19.00
N GLU A 194 -12.32 -1.00 18.32
CA GLU A 194 -13.67 -1.37 18.78
C GLU A 194 -13.64 -2.11 20.13
N GLY A 195 -12.62 -2.96 20.34
CA GLY A 195 -12.39 -3.66 21.60
C GLY A 195 -12.13 -2.70 22.77
N ILE A 196 -11.43 -1.59 22.55
CA ILE A 196 -11.28 -0.52 23.56
C ILE A 196 -12.62 0.16 23.81
N LEU A 197 -13.37 0.54 22.77
CA LEU A 197 -14.68 1.20 22.92
C LEU A 197 -15.68 0.34 23.68
N SER A 198 -15.67 -0.98 23.49
CA SER A 198 -16.52 -1.93 24.21
C SER A 198 -16.00 -2.28 25.61
N GLY A 199 -14.79 -1.87 25.98
CA GLY A 199 -14.15 -2.23 27.25
C GLY A 199 -13.64 -3.67 27.31
N SER A 200 -13.52 -4.38 26.19
CA SER A 200 -12.97 -5.74 26.11
C SER A 200 -11.44 -5.75 26.01
N LEU A 201 -10.83 -4.64 25.62
CA LEU A 201 -9.39 -4.41 25.53
C LEU A 201 -8.98 -3.15 26.32
N ASP A 202 -7.71 -3.11 26.74
CA ASP A 202 -7.12 -2.01 27.49
C ASP A 202 -6.12 -1.21 26.62
N ALA A 203 -5.51 -1.83 25.60
CA ALA A 203 -4.61 -1.18 24.67
C ALA A 203 -4.60 -1.87 23.30
N VAL A 204 -4.20 -1.11 22.28
CA VAL A 204 -3.95 -1.61 20.92
C VAL A 204 -2.57 -1.16 20.46
N HIS A 205 -1.83 -2.07 19.87
CA HIS A 205 -0.62 -1.78 19.10
C HIS A 205 -0.92 -1.62 17.63
N GLY A 206 -0.25 -0.66 16.99
CA GLY A 206 -0.22 -0.50 15.54
C GLY A 206 1.21 -0.27 15.05
N PHE A 207 1.63 -1.01 14.04
CA PHE A 207 2.89 -0.76 13.34
C PHE A 207 2.58 -0.34 11.91
N ALA A 208 2.32 0.95 11.74
CA ALA A 208 1.71 1.48 10.53
C ALA A 208 2.07 2.94 10.29
N GLY A 209 1.77 3.46 9.10
CA GLY A 209 1.87 4.88 8.80
C GLY A 209 0.86 5.69 9.61
N VAL A 210 1.28 6.86 10.07
CA VAL A 210 0.43 7.74 10.88
C VAL A 210 -0.23 8.83 10.03
N PRO A 211 -1.47 9.27 10.37
CA PRO A 211 -2.33 8.71 11.41
C PRO A 211 -2.94 7.34 11.04
N ILE A 212 -3.09 6.47 12.02
CA ILE A 212 -3.81 5.19 11.86
C ILE A 212 -5.30 5.47 11.96
N SER A 213 -6.08 5.05 10.96
CA SER A 213 -7.52 5.38 10.86
C SER A 213 -8.32 4.93 12.08
N GLY A 214 -8.12 3.69 12.55
CA GLY A 214 -8.81 3.17 13.73
C GLY A 214 -8.47 3.94 15.01
N PHE A 215 -7.22 4.37 15.16
CA PHE A 215 -6.78 5.18 16.31
C PHE A 215 -7.36 6.59 16.30
N SER A 216 -7.45 7.20 15.11
CA SER A 216 -8.10 8.51 14.95
C SER A 216 -9.57 8.43 15.36
N GLN A 217 -10.31 7.43 14.85
CA GLN A 217 -11.73 7.21 15.20
C GLN A 217 -11.91 6.93 16.70
N LEU A 218 -11.03 6.14 17.31
CA LEU A 218 -11.07 5.88 18.74
C LEU A 218 -10.83 7.16 19.54
N ALA A 219 -9.81 7.96 19.18
CA ALA A 219 -9.46 9.21 19.87
C ALA A 219 -10.51 10.31 19.67
N ASP A 220 -11.27 10.29 18.57
CA ASP A 220 -12.45 11.14 18.37
C ASP A 220 -13.63 10.72 19.27
N ALA A 221 -13.76 9.43 19.57
CA ALA A 221 -14.87 8.89 20.35
C ALA A 221 -14.64 8.99 21.87
N MET A 222 -13.38 8.93 22.33
CA MET A 222 -13.05 8.99 23.75
C MET A 222 -11.61 9.50 23.99
N PRO A 223 -11.32 10.10 25.16
CA PRO A 223 -9.95 10.50 25.50
C PRO A 223 -8.98 9.33 25.53
N CYS A 224 -7.93 9.41 24.70
CA CYS A 224 -6.89 8.40 24.58
C CYS A 224 -5.49 8.98 24.83
N THR A 225 -4.57 8.09 25.22
CA THR A 225 -3.15 8.37 25.41
C THR A 225 -2.35 7.53 24.39
N ILE A 226 -1.48 8.18 23.64
CA ILE A 226 -0.43 7.49 22.87
C ILE A 226 0.71 7.21 23.84
N LEU A 227 0.95 5.91 24.06
CA LEU A 227 1.98 5.46 25.02
C LEU A 227 3.37 5.67 24.43
N ARG A 228 4.32 5.92 25.33
CA ARG A 228 5.73 6.22 25.04
C ARG A 228 6.63 5.07 25.40
N TYR A 229 7.81 5.12 24.87
CA TYR A 229 8.96 4.35 25.33
C TYR A 229 9.85 5.20 26.23
N THR A 230 10.59 4.60 27.12
CA THR A 230 11.79 5.21 27.72
C THR A 230 12.93 5.16 26.69
N ASP A 231 13.94 6.03 26.86
CA ASP A 231 15.12 5.98 25.98
C ASP A 231 15.83 4.62 26.06
N GLN A 232 15.87 4.02 27.24
CA GLN A 232 16.48 2.70 27.45
C GLN A 232 15.72 1.59 26.69
N GLU A 233 14.39 1.62 26.67
CA GLU A 233 13.58 0.67 25.90
C GLU A 233 13.82 0.83 24.40
N LEU A 234 13.82 2.07 23.89
CA LEU A 234 14.12 2.34 22.49
C LEU A 234 15.53 1.90 22.10
N ASP A 235 16.52 2.20 22.92
CA ASP A 235 17.91 1.82 22.66
C ASP A 235 18.07 0.30 22.66
N SER A 236 17.41 -0.42 23.57
CA SER A 236 17.40 -1.89 23.57
C SER A 236 16.78 -2.45 22.30
N ILE A 237 15.58 -2.01 21.94
CA ILE A 237 14.86 -2.46 20.72
C ILE A 237 15.71 -2.22 19.48
N LEU A 238 16.30 -1.03 19.33
CA LEU A 238 17.08 -0.64 18.16
C LEU A 238 18.43 -1.37 18.07
N SER A 239 19.08 -1.67 19.19
CA SER A 239 20.36 -2.38 19.22
C SER A 239 20.23 -3.85 18.81
N GLU A 240 19.09 -4.47 19.09
CA GLU A 240 18.82 -5.88 18.75
C GLU A 240 18.18 -6.05 17.37
N ASN A 241 17.61 -4.97 16.80
CA ASN A 241 16.87 -4.99 15.53
C ASN A 241 17.38 -3.89 14.59
N TYR A 242 18.53 -4.13 13.96
CA TYR A 242 19.29 -3.18 13.14
C TYR A 242 18.52 -2.63 11.92
N PHE A 243 17.40 -3.21 11.52
CA PHE A 243 16.55 -2.73 10.44
C PHE A 243 15.56 -1.66 10.90
N TYR A 244 15.34 -1.50 12.21
CA TYR A 244 14.53 -0.41 12.75
C TYR A 244 15.36 0.86 12.93
N TYR A 245 14.70 1.99 12.86
CA TYR A 245 15.30 3.30 13.11
C TYR A 245 14.42 4.12 14.07
N ARG A 246 15.06 5.01 14.83
CA ARG A 246 14.35 5.95 15.71
C ARG A 246 13.56 6.95 14.84
N ASP A 247 12.32 7.20 15.22
CA ASP A 247 11.43 8.16 14.58
C ASP A 247 10.48 8.77 15.62
N VAL A 248 9.58 9.64 15.18
CA VAL A 248 8.67 10.41 16.04
C VAL A 248 7.25 10.36 15.46
N ILE A 249 6.26 10.14 16.33
CA ILE A 249 4.86 10.44 16.00
C ILE A 249 4.64 11.92 16.31
N PRO A 250 4.44 12.79 15.32
CA PRO A 250 4.32 14.23 15.54
C PRO A 250 3.14 14.58 16.45
N ALA A 251 3.28 15.64 17.22
CA ALA A 251 2.17 16.22 17.98
C ALA A 251 0.97 16.49 17.07
N LYS A 252 -0.23 16.35 17.60
CA LYS A 252 -1.49 16.55 16.87
C LYS A 252 -1.76 15.52 15.74
N THR A 253 -1.03 14.41 15.72
CA THR A 253 -1.35 13.28 14.84
C THR A 253 -2.72 12.69 15.20
N TYR A 254 -3.03 12.63 16.50
CA TYR A 254 -4.33 12.16 17.01
C TYR A 254 -4.99 13.21 17.91
N PRO A 255 -6.33 13.23 17.99
CA PRO A 255 -7.05 14.07 18.94
C PRO A 255 -6.53 13.90 20.38
N GLY A 256 -6.23 15.01 21.05
CA GLY A 256 -5.71 15.02 22.43
C GLY A 256 -4.20 14.73 22.58
N GLN A 257 -3.48 14.46 21.50
CA GLN A 257 -2.03 14.29 21.51
C GLN A 257 -1.34 15.65 21.30
N ASP A 258 -0.90 16.29 22.38
CA ASP A 258 -0.30 17.63 22.35
C ASP A 258 1.23 17.65 22.21
N ARG A 259 1.87 16.49 22.23
CA ARG A 259 3.34 16.34 22.22
C ARG A 259 3.77 15.32 21.18
N ASP A 260 5.00 15.50 20.69
CA ASP A 260 5.71 14.48 19.96
C ASP A 260 5.90 13.24 20.83
N VAL A 261 5.83 12.06 20.21
CA VAL A 261 6.08 10.78 20.87
C VAL A 261 7.22 10.07 20.16
N ASP A 262 8.37 9.94 20.87
CA ASP A 262 9.51 9.18 20.37
C ASP A 262 9.12 7.71 20.23
N THR A 263 9.50 7.13 19.07
CA THR A 263 9.18 5.77 18.69
C THR A 263 10.25 5.20 17.77
N PHE A 264 10.00 4.04 17.23
CA PHE A 264 10.80 3.45 16.17
C PHE A 264 9.92 3.05 14.98
N GLY A 265 10.57 2.84 13.85
CA GLY A 265 9.85 2.48 12.63
C GLY A 265 10.70 1.78 11.60
N ILE A 266 10.05 1.44 10.51
CA ILE A 266 10.63 0.89 9.29
C ILE A 266 9.84 1.37 8.09
N LYS A 267 10.43 1.30 6.89
CA LYS A 267 9.71 1.62 5.66
C LYS A 267 8.71 0.53 5.31
N CYS A 268 7.48 0.89 4.98
CA CYS A 268 6.56 0.05 4.25
C CYS A 268 6.88 0.15 2.76
N LEU A 269 6.90 -0.99 2.09
CA LEU A 269 7.34 -1.16 0.71
C LEU A 269 6.16 -1.59 -0.16
N LEU A 270 6.13 -1.12 -1.39
CA LEU A 270 5.35 -1.72 -2.47
C LEU A 270 6.25 -2.75 -3.14
N CYS A 271 5.86 -4.01 -3.04
CA CYS A 271 6.61 -5.16 -3.53
C CYS A 271 5.89 -5.85 -4.69
N VAL A 272 6.69 -6.57 -5.46
CA VAL A 272 6.28 -7.42 -6.60
C VAL A 272 7.12 -8.68 -6.64
N ASP A 273 6.73 -9.64 -7.48
CA ASP A 273 7.60 -10.74 -7.89
C ASP A 273 8.66 -10.24 -8.89
N GLN A 274 9.87 -10.81 -8.86
CA GLN A 274 10.95 -10.44 -9.76
C GLN A 274 10.65 -10.72 -11.23
N ASP A 275 9.75 -11.65 -11.53
CA ASP A 275 9.38 -12.03 -12.89
C ASP A 275 8.32 -11.10 -13.51
N MET A 276 7.84 -10.08 -12.77
CA MET A 276 6.97 -9.05 -13.35
C MET A 276 7.70 -8.32 -14.49
N ASP A 277 6.99 -7.99 -15.57
CA ASP A 277 7.56 -7.32 -16.74
C ASP A 277 8.29 -6.03 -16.36
N GLU A 278 9.57 -5.92 -16.75
CA GLU A 278 10.40 -4.75 -16.44
C GLU A 278 9.83 -3.43 -16.96
N GLY A 279 9.19 -3.44 -18.12
CA GLY A 279 8.57 -2.27 -18.72
C GLY A 279 7.40 -1.79 -17.88
N LEU A 280 6.56 -2.72 -17.43
CA LEU A 280 5.44 -2.44 -16.54
C LEU A 280 5.91 -1.89 -15.19
N VAL A 281 6.92 -2.51 -14.57
CA VAL A 281 7.46 -2.02 -13.28
C VAL A 281 8.10 -0.64 -13.43
N TYR A 282 8.81 -0.38 -14.53
CA TYR A 282 9.33 0.94 -14.85
C TYR A 282 8.19 1.99 -14.92
N GLU A 283 7.12 1.67 -15.63
CA GLU A 283 5.94 2.52 -15.77
C GLU A 283 5.25 2.78 -14.43
N LEU A 284 5.00 1.73 -13.64
CA LEU A 284 4.42 1.86 -12.30
C LEU A 284 5.29 2.74 -11.39
N THR A 285 6.62 2.57 -11.45
CA THR A 285 7.57 3.38 -10.68
C THR A 285 7.51 4.84 -11.08
N SER A 286 7.47 5.14 -12.39
CA SER A 286 7.33 6.50 -12.93
C SER A 286 6.02 7.15 -12.45
N ILE A 287 4.90 6.44 -12.56
CA ILE A 287 3.60 6.94 -12.10
C ILE A 287 3.64 7.29 -10.62
N LEU A 288 4.18 6.43 -9.78
CA LEU A 288 4.28 6.67 -8.33
C LEU A 288 5.18 7.87 -8.01
N TYR A 289 6.33 7.97 -8.68
CA TYR A 289 7.28 9.05 -8.47
C TYR A 289 6.70 10.41 -8.86
N GLU A 290 6.10 10.50 -10.05
CA GLU A 290 5.50 11.73 -10.55
C GLU A 290 4.28 12.17 -9.73
N ASN A 291 3.56 11.22 -9.14
CA ASN A 291 2.37 11.47 -8.32
C ASN A 291 2.65 11.53 -6.81
N ALA A 292 3.89 11.45 -6.35
CA ALA A 292 4.23 11.42 -4.92
C ALA A 292 3.60 12.57 -4.13
N GLY A 293 3.63 13.81 -4.67
CA GLY A 293 3.00 14.96 -4.02
C GLY A 293 1.48 14.90 -3.96
N SER A 294 0.81 14.31 -4.96
CA SER A 294 -0.65 14.14 -4.97
C SER A 294 -1.08 13.00 -4.05
N LEU A 295 -0.32 11.93 -3.97
CA LEU A 295 -0.51 10.82 -3.05
C LEU A 295 -0.44 11.29 -1.59
N GLY A 296 0.54 12.16 -1.26
CA GLY A 296 0.64 12.76 0.07
C GLY A 296 -0.61 13.58 0.48
N ARG A 297 -1.35 14.15 -0.47
CA ARG A 297 -2.63 14.82 -0.18
C ARG A 297 -3.79 13.85 0.05
N GLN A 298 -3.71 12.62 -0.46
CA GLN A 298 -4.74 11.59 -0.26
C GLN A 298 -4.57 10.91 1.10
N HIS A 299 -3.33 10.66 1.52
CA HIS A 299 -3.03 10.14 2.86
C HIS A 299 -1.73 10.75 3.41
N PRO A 300 -1.73 11.32 4.62
CA PRO A 300 -0.58 12.04 5.17
C PRO A 300 0.71 11.22 5.24
N SER A 301 0.63 9.92 5.53
CA SER A 301 1.83 9.06 5.58
C SER A 301 2.58 9.01 4.25
N LEU A 302 1.88 9.19 3.11
CA LEU A 302 2.46 9.19 1.77
C LEU A 302 3.27 10.44 1.43
N PHE A 303 3.23 11.51 2.27
CA PHE A 303 4.14 12.65 2.10
C PHE A 303 5.62 12.23 2.13
N ALA A 304 5.93 11.12 2.77
CA ALA A 304 7.28 10.58 2.78
C ALA A 304 7.83 10.28 1.38
N MET A 305 6.98 9.89 0.43
CA MET A 305 7.38 9.61 -0.95
C MET A 305 7.96 10.84 -1.68
N SER A 306 7.59 12.06 -1.26
CA SER A 306 8.12 13.31 -1.82
C SER A 306 9.49 13.71 -1.23
N ARG A 307 10.00 12.99 -0.22
CA ARG A 307 11.33 13.26 0.35
C ARG A 307 12.41 12.71 -0.56
N ASP A 308 13.53 13.45 -0.65
CA ASP A 308 14.66 13.03 -1.48
C ASP A 308 15.05 11.57 -1.22
N ARG A 309 15.10 10.78 -2.28
CA ARG A 309 15.47 9.37 -2.31
C ARG A 309 14.74 8.44 -1.34
N PHE A 310 13.66 8.88 -0.68
CA PHE A 310 12.92 8.03 0.26
C PHE A 310 12.44 6.74 -0.38
N MET A 311 11.94 6.83 -1.63
CA MET A 311 11.35 5.69 -2.34
C MET A 311 12.34 4.58 -2.68
N CYS A 312 13.63 4.91 -2.86
CA CYS A 312 14.63 3.97 -3.42
C CYS A 312 15.90 3.76 -2.57
N SER A 313 16.08 4.51 -1.46
CA SER A 313 17.29 4.38 -0.63
C SER A 313 17.03 3.58 0.65
N ALA A 314 18.09 3.03 1.26
CA ALA A 314 18.03 2.29 2.52
C ALA A 314 16.86 1.29 2.55
N LEU A 315 16.80 0.44 1.54
CA LEU A 315 15.80 -0.62 1.41
C LEU A 315 16.38 -1.93 1.96
N PRO A 316 15.59 -2.74 2.69
CA PRO A 316 16.08 -3.98 3.28
C PRO A 316 16.25 -5.13 2.28
N ILE A 317 15.63 -5.02 1.10
CA ILE A 317 15.70 -5.99 0.00
C ILE A 317 15.90 -5.26 -1.34
N PRO A 318 16.34 -5.96 -2.40
CA PRO A 318 16.63 -5.34 -3.70
C PRO A 318 15.42 -4.70 -4.38
N LEU A 319 15.68 -3.66 -5.17
CA LEU A 319 14.73 -3.14 -6.15
C LEU A 319 14.47 -4.18 -7.25
N HIS A 320 13.28 -4.09 -7.85
CA HIS A 320 13.01 -4.76 -9.12
C HIS A 320 13.82 -4.09 -10.25
N PRO A 321 14.34 -4.84 -11.26
CA PRO A 321 15.15 -4.25 -12.34
C PRO A 321 14.49 -3.06 -13.06
N GLY A 322 13.17 -3.12 -13.29
CA GLY A 322 12.41 -2.00 -13.86
C GLY A 322 12.41 -0.75 -12.97
N ALA A 323 12.28 -0.92 -11.65
CA ALA A 323 12.35 0.18 -10.70
C ALA A 323 13.78 0.74 -10.58
N GLU A 324 14.78 -0.13 -10.52
CA GLU A 324 16.21 0.28 -10.47
C GLU A 324 16.59 1.11 -11.69
N ARG A 325 16.17 0.68 -12.88
CA ARG A 325 16.38 1.42 -14.14
C ARG A 325 15.74 2.81 -14.12
N PHE A 326 14.53 2.93 -13.54
CA PHE A 326 13.87 4.23 -13.41
C PHE A 326 14.63 5.17 -12.49
N TYR A 327 15.00 4.71 -11.28
CA TYR A 327 15.68 5.54 -10.28
C TYR A 327 17.12 5.90 -10.69
#